data_2ebd196cc5154d9da59cb40bf2bf08de
#
_entry.id   2ebd196cc5154d9da59cb40bf2bf08de
#
_cell.length_a   1.000
_cell.length_b   1.000
_cell.length_c   1.000
_cell.angle_alpha   90.00
_cell.angle_beta   90.00
_cell.angle_gamma   90.00
#
_symmetry.space_group_name_H-M   'P 1'
#
loop_
_entity.id
_entity.type
_entity.pdbx_description
1 polymer ?
#
loop_
_entity_poly.entity_id
_entity_poly.type
_entity_poly.pdbx_seq_one_letter_code
_entity_poly.pdbx_strand_id
1 'polypeptide(L)'
;YNKVYLYPNFGNNQNPMLEPDFNTKWKEAIYLKIEGGSFICNSIYEGETLLFDSASGRLSNIYADYRRFKSGVFKYWHIELTDNENGNNYLICFPYTSALFQSVILKLAMAATYNDIRITPYRDNVNTGYSRRSHSKVKVYADGMELDMKPLKMPKIDCRKFGKHIIKDYTPRIRTIEGVIDKILARIGKSSTQARKQPK
;
A
#
# COMPACT_ATOMS: atom_id res chain seq x y z
N TYR A 1 17.84 -0.24 16.81
CA TYR A 1 17.37 1.08 17.25
C TYR A 1 16.55 1.65 16.12
N ASN A 2 15.20 1.53 16.19
CA ASN A 2 14.30 2.15 15.22
C ASN A 2 14.25 3.65 15.49
N LYS A 3 14.86 4.45 14.63
CA LYS A 3 14.72 5.89 14.69
C LYS A 3 13.30 6.23 14.20
N VAL A 4 12.49 6.79 15.09
CA VAL A 4 11.17 7.32 14.78
C VAL A 4 11.35 8.71 14.16
N TYR A 5 10.91 8.88 12.93
CA TYR A 5 10.91 10.18 12.26
C TYR A 5 9.48 10.67 12.12
N LEU A 6 9.20 11.78 12.79
CA LEU A 6 7.96 12.53 12.62
C LEU A 6 7.98 13.23 11.25
N TYR A 7 6.96 13.06 10.45
CA TYR A 7 6.83 13.76 9.18
C TYR A 7 6.30 15.18 9.40
N PRO A 8 7.06 16.21 9.03
CA PRO A 8 6.51 17.52 8.80
C PRO A 8 5.91 17.58 7.40
N ASN A 9 4.91 18.38 7.28
CA ASN A 9 4.20 18.81 6.08
C ASN A 9 5.02 18.68 4.81
N PHE A 10 4.48 18.01 3.79
CA PHE A 10 4.87 18.15 2.41
C PHE A 10 4.61 19.60 1.93
N GLY A 11 5.45 20.51 2.32
CA GLY A 11 5.25 21.91 2.02
C GLY A 11 6.50 22.72 2.14
N ASN A 12 7.48 22.49 1.26
CA ASN A 12 8.40 23.54 0.85
C ASN A 12 8.81 23.31 -0.60
N ASN A 13 7.87 23.49 -1.50
CA ASN A 13 8.14 23.98 -2.85
C ASN A 13 6.85 24.64 -3.33
N GLN A 14 6.74 25.91 -3.12
CA GLN A 14 6.02 26.97 -3.81
C GLN A 14 4.89 26.56 -4.79
N ASN A 15 3.98 25.69 -4.37
CA ASN A 15 2.65 25.60 -4.91
C ASN A 15 1.71 25.46 -3.71
N PRO A 16 0.63 26.26 -3.63
CA PRO A 16 -0.35 26.03 -2.62
C PRO A 16 -0.95 24.65 -2.89
N MET A 17 -0.45 23.62 -2.20
CA MET A 17 -1.28 22.49 -1.91
C MET A 17 -2.48 23.08 -1.20
N LEU A 18 -3.67 22.93 -1.77
CA LEU A 18 -4.85 22.91 -0.96
C LEU A 18 -4.53 21.87 0.11
N GLU A 19 -4.26 22.34 1.32
CA GLU A 19 -4.11 21.48 2.48
C GLU A 19 -5.37 20.63 2.49
N PRO A 20 -5.27 19.30 2.25
CA PRO A 20 -6.33 18.47 2.72
C PRO A 20 -6.32 18.75 4.21
N ASP A 21 -7.47 18.85 4.80
CA ASP A 21 -7.68 18.91 6.25
C ASP A 21 -7.01 17.65 6.85
N PHE A 22 -5.69 17.71 6.93
CA PHE A 22 -4.85 16.70 7.55
C PHE A 22 -5.04 16.87 9.05
N ASN A 23 -6.20 16.43 9.48
CA ASN A 23 -6.49 16.20 10.87
C ASN A 23 -5.26 15.53 11.50
N THR A 24 -4.82 16.05 12.60
CA THR A 24 -3.65 15.76 13.44
C THR A 24 -3.21 14.29 13.52
N LYS A 25 -4.02 13.36 13.06
CA LYS A 25 -3.77 11.92 13.03
C LYS A 25 -2.60 11.46 12.12
N TRP A 26 -2.19 12.27 11.16
CA TRP A 26 -1.16 11.94 10.16
C TRP A 26 0.26 12.38 10.53
N LYS A 27 0.41 13.14 11.63
CA LYS A 27 1.73 13.64 12.05
C LYS A 27 2.69 12.55 12.56
N GLU A 28 2.17 11.35 12.78
CA GLU A 28 2.91 10.25 13.43
C GLU A 28 3.03 8.97 12.59
N ALA A 29 2.70 9.02 11.30
CA ALA A 29 2.79 7.84 10.44
C ALA A 29 4.08 7.79 9.64
N ILE A 30 4.73 6.62 9.63
CA ILE A 30 5.89 6.32 8.80
C ILE A 30 5.41 5.85 7.43
N TYR A 31 5.63 6.67 6.41
CA TYR A 31 5.22 6.36 5.04
C TYR A 31 6.22 5.43 4.37
N LEU A 32 5.74 4.28 3.92
CA LEU A 32 6.54 3.26 3.26
C LEU A 32 6.07 3.06 1.81
N LYS A 33 7.01 3.02 0.88
CA LYS A 33 6.80 2.52 -0.50
C LYS A 33 7.70 1.31 -0.72
N ILE A 34 7.31 0.42 -1.63
CA ILE A 34 8.14 -0.74 -1.99
C ILE A 34 8.89 -0.42 -3.28
N GLU A 35 10.22 -0.49 -3.21
CA GLU A 35 11.10 -0.30 -4.36
C GLU A 35 12.34 -1.20 -4.21
N GLY A 36 12.72 -1.87 -5.29
CA GLY A 36 13.92 -2.70 -5.28
C GLY A 36 13.89 -3.92 -4.34
N GLY A 37 12.72 -4.30 -3.82
CA GLY A 37 12.57 -5.41 -2.87
C GLY A 37 12.70 -5.02 -1.41
N SER A 38 12.70 -3.73 -1.10
CA SER A 38 12.72 -3.21 0.27
C SER A 38 11.62 -2.15 0.45
N PHE A 39 11.25 -1.87 1.68
CA PHE A 39 10.51 -0.66 2.01
C PHE A 39 11.45 0.53 2.03
N ILE A 40 11.01 1.60 1.41
CA ILE A 40 11.70 2.87 1.36
C ILE A 40 10.86 3.92 2.09
N CYS A 41 11.49 4.60 3.05
CA CYS A 41 10.99 5.81 3.66
C CYS A 41 11.92 6.96 3.30
N ASN A 42 11.41 7.99 2.64
CA ASN A 42 12.19 9.20 2.40
C ASN A 42 12.03 10.11 3.63
N SER A 43 13.10 10.29 4.37
CA SER A 43 13.14 11.31 5.43
C SER A 43 13.15 12.69 4.79
N ILE A 44 12.20 13.54 5.19
CA ILE A 44 12.12 14.91 4.67
C ILE A 44 13.14 15.81 5.35
N TYR A 45 13.57 15.47 6.58
CA TYR A 45 14.44 16.32 7.38
C TYR A 45 15.92 16.24 7.00
N GLU A 46 16.37 15.09 6.51
CA GLU A 46 17.80 14.85 6.30
C GLU A 46 18.16 14.53 4.84
N GLY A 47 17.15 14.48 3.95
CA GLY A 47 17.37 14.06 2.56
C GLY A 47 17.79 12.59 2.45
N GLU A 48 17.78 11.86 3.57
CA GLU A 48 18.18 10.46 3.62
C GLU A 48 17.03 9.53 3.26
N THR A 49 17.38 8.47 2.57
CA THR A 49 16.47 7.37 2.29
C THR A 49 16.71 6.24 3.27
N LEU A 50 15.72 5.94 4.10
CA LEU A 50 15.78 4.81 5.02
C LEU A 50 15.21 3.56 4.35
N LEU A 51 15.90 2.45 4.53
CA LEU A 51 15.47 1.14 4.05
C LEU A 51 15.01 0.27 5.21
N PHE A 52 13.91 -0.44 5.01
CA PHE A 52 13.39 -1.41 5.97
C PHE A 52 13.11 -2.73 5.24
N ASP A 53 13.46 -3.82 5.88
CA ASP A 53 13.24 -5.17 5.34
C ASP A 53 11.79 -5.62 5.53
N SER A 54 11.11 -5.12 6.56
CA SER A 54 9.73 -5.47 6.86
C SER A 54 9.00 -4.36 7.61
N ALA A 55 7.68 -4.39 7.56
CA ALA A 55 6.79 -3.63 8.44
C ALA A 55 5.91 -4.61 9.20
N SER A 56 5.81 -4.46 10.52
CA SER A 56 5.05 -5.36 11.40
C SER A 56 4.11 -4.57 12.30
N GLY A 57 3.00 -5.19 12.65
CA GLY A 57 2.04 -4.63 13.59
C GLY A 57 0.64 -5.14 13.38
N ARG A 58 -0.29 -4.61 14.16
CA ARG A 58 -1.71 -4.88 14.00
C ARG A 58 -2.24 -4.15 12.78
N LEU A 59 -2.95 -4.86 11.89
CA LEU A 59 -3.65 -4.24 10.77
C LEU A 59 -4.76 -3.34 11.31
N SER A 60 -4.64 -2.06 11.10
CA SER A 60 -5.57 -1.07 11.61
C SER A 60 -6.53 -0.54 10.55
N ASN A 61 -6.11 -0.47 9.29
CA ASN A 61 -6.97 -0.01 8.21
C ASN A 61 -6.45 -0.39 6.82
N ILE A 62 -7.36 -0.41 5.83
CA ILE A 62 -7.05 -0.47 4.40
C ILE A 62 -7.98 0.50 3.70
N TYR A 63 -7.45 1.45 2.94
CA TYR A 63 -8.27 2.44 2.24
C TYR A 63 -7.57 2.97 0.99
N ALA A 64 -8.34 3.64 0.15
CA ALA A 64 -7.82 4.34 -1.02
C ALA A 64 -7.99 5.84 -0.86
N ASP A 65 -6.98 6.59 -1.30
CA ASP A 65 -6.97 8.05 -1.25
C ASP A 65 -6.38 8.64 -2.54
N TYR A 66 -6.68 9.91 -2.79
CA TYR A 66 -6.19 10.66 -3.93
C TYR A 66 -5.01 11.53 -3.53
N ARG A 67 -3.94 11.45 -4.31
CA ARG A 67 -2.76 12.31 -4.15
C ARG A 67 -2.57 13.17 -5.38
N ARG A 68 -2.34 14.47 -5.15
CA ARG A 68 -2.04 15.42 -6.21
C ARG A 68 -0.53 15.54 -6.37
N PHE A 69 -0.07 15.38 -7.60
CA PHE A 69 1.31 15.62 -8.03
C PHE A 69 1.32 16.69 -9.11
N LYS A 70 2.50 17.19 -9.49
CA LYS A 70 2.66 18.12 -10.63
C LYS A 70 2.08 17.56 -11.94
N SER A 71 2.13 16.24 -12.11
CA SER A 71 1.64 15.52 -13.30
C SER A 71 0.15 15.16 -13.26
N GLY A 72 -0.57 15.44 -12.16
CA GLY A 72 -1.99 15.14 -12.03
C GLY A 72 -2.40 14.59 -10.67
N VAL A 73 -3.66 14.14 -10.61
CA VAL A 73 -4.23 13.51 -9.41
C VAL A 73 -4.24 12.01 -9.61
N PHE A 74 -3.66 11.27 -8.68
CA PHE A 74 -3.55 9.82 -8.73
C PHE A 74 -4.15 9.19 -7.47
N LYS A 75 -4.81 8.05 -7.65
CA LYS A 75 -5.37 7.27 -6.56
C LYS A 75 -4.37 6.23 -6.08
N TYR A 76 -4.24 6.08 -4.76
CA TYR A 76 -3.35 5.13 -4.11
C TYR A 76 -4.12 4.29 -3.09
N TRP A 77 -3.68 3.06 -2.92
CA TRP A 77 -4.06 2.23 -1.79
C TRP A 77 -3.11 2.42 -0.63
N HIS A 78 -3.65 2.33 0.57
CA HIS A 78 -2.91 2.41 1.82
C HIS A 78 -3.25 1.21 2.69
N ILE A 79 -2.23 0.60 3.27
CA ILE A 79 -2.35 -0.39 4.34
C ILE A 79 -1.73 0.24 5.57
N GLU A 80 -2.51 0.35 6.64
CA GLU A 80 -2.09 0.93 7.90
C GLU A 80 -1.83 -0.18 8.92
N LEU A 81 -0.60 -0.26 9.42
CA LEU A 81 -0.20 -1.15 10.50
C LEU A 81 0.17 -0.31 11.72
N THR A 82 -0.35 -0.69 12.88
CA THR A 82 0.06 -0.10 14.17
C THR A 82 1.03 -1.06 14.83
N ASP A 83 2.26 -0.62 15.04
CA ASP A 83 3.30 -1.39 15.72
C ASP A 83 2.86 -1.72 17.15
N ASN A 84 2.95 -2.99 17.50
CA ASN A 84 2.51 -3.49 18.81
C ASN A 84 3.44 -3.12 19.95
N GLU A 85 4.71 -2.81 19.66
CA GLU A 85 5.72 -2.53 20.67
C GLU A 85 5.79 -1.03 21.03
N ASN A 86 5.78 -0.16 20.01
CA ASN A 86 6.04 1.26 20.20
C ASN A 86 4.82 2.15 19.79
N GLY A 87 3.75 1.54 19.27
CA GLY A 87 2.54 2.26 18.86
C GLY A 87 2.70 3.09 17.59
N ASN A 88 3.83 3.01 16.89
CA ASN A 88 4.03 3.70 15.62
C ASN A 88 3.07 3.21 14.55
N ASN A 89 2.65 4.11 13.69
CA ASN A 89 1.81 3.75 12.54
C ASN A 89 2.67 3.68 11.28
N TYR A 90 2.64 2.53 10.61
CA TYR A 90 3.22 2.36 9.28
C TYR A 90 2.12 2.51 8.23
N LEU A 91 2.35 3.35 7.25
CA LEU A 91 1.44 3.56 6.13
C LEU A 91 2.10 3.09 4.83
N ILE A 92 1.75 1.88 4.40
CA ILE A 92 2.30 1.27 3.19
C ILE A 92 1.47 1.71 2.00
N CYS A 93 2.12 2.38 1.04
CA CYS A 93 1.46 2.99 -0.11
C CYS A 93 1.68 2.20 -1.39
N PHE A 94 0.61 1.99 -2.15
CA PHE A 94 0.64 1.28 -3.43
C PHE A 94 -0.12 2.07 -4.51
N PRO A 95 0.35 2.09 -5.76
CA PRO A 95 -0.47 2.58 -6.86
C PRO A 95 -1.82 1.84 -6.96
N TYR A 96 -2.88 2.53 -7.35
CA TYR A 96 -4.25 1.99 -7.33
C TYR A 96 -4.43 0.70 -8.16
N THR A 97 -3.69 0.55 -9.26
CA THR A 97 -3.72 -0.63 -10.14
C THR A 97 -2.62 -1.65 -9.83
N SER A 98 -1.95 -1.53 -8.68
CA SER A 98 -0.80 -2.35 -8.31
C SER A 98 -1.15 -3.83 -8.17
N ALA A 99 -0.49 -4.68 -8.95
CA ALA A 99 -0.57 -6.14 -8.79
C ALA A 99 0.02 -6.60 -7.45
N LEU A 100 1.02 -5.86 -6.95
CA LEU A 100 1.64 -6.12 -5.66
C LEU A 100 0.64 -5.92 -4.52
N PHE A 101 -0.13 -4.82 -4.55
CA PHE A 101 -1.23 -4.58 -3.61
C PHE A 101 -2.25 -5.72 -3.64
N GLN A 102 -2.69 -6.12 -4.84
CA GLN A 102 -3.65 -7.23 -4.99
C GLN A 102 -3.12 -8.51 -4.35
N SER A 103 -1.83 -8.83 -4.54
CA SER A 103 -1.18 -9.98 -3.89
C SER A 103 -1.21 -9.88 -2.36
N VAL A 104 -0.90 -8.70 -1.79
CA VAL A 104 -0.97 -8.48 -0.33
C VAL A 104 -2.40 -8.70 0.19
N ILE A 105 -3.41 -8.12 -0.45
CA ILE A 105 -4.82 -8.24 -0.02
C ILE A 105 -5.29 -9.69 -0.08
N LEU A 106 -4.95 -10.44 -1.14
CA LEU A 106 -5.32 -11.84 -1.26
C LEU A 106 -4.64 -12.72 -0.20
N LYS A 107 -3.42 -12.40 0.22
CA LYS A 107 -2.74 -13.06 1.33
C LYS A 107 -3.39 -12.70 2.67
N LEU A 108 -3.63 -11.41 2.93
CA LEU A 108 -4.32 -10.95 4.14
C LEU A 108 -5.71 -11.57 4.30
N ALA A 109 -6.41 -11.87 3.20
CA ALA A 109 -7.70 -12.54 3.26
C ALA A 109 -7.64 -13.96 3.86
N MET A 110 -6.47 -14.58 3.90
CA MET A 110 -6.22 -15.91 4.51
C MET A 110 -5.85 -15.82 5.99
N ALA A 111 -5.57 -14.63 6.51
CA ALA A 111 -5.21 -14.48 7.92
C ALA A 111 -6.36 -14.89 8.83
N ALA A 112 -6.05 -15.64 9.89
CA ALA A 112 -7.00 -15.98 10.95
C ALA A 112 -7.26 -14.76 11.85
N THR A 113 -6.22 -14.03 12.19
CA THR A 113 -6.24 -12.78 12.97
C THR A 113 -5.48 -11.69 12.25
N TYR A 114 -5.59 -10.45 12.73
CA TYR A 114 -4.91 -9.29 12.18
C TYR A 114 -4.08 -8.54 13.24
N ASN A 115 -3.81 -9.19 14.37
CA ASN A 115 -3.12 -8.58 15.51
C ASN A 115 -1.59 -8.54 15.33
N ASP A 116 -1.03 -9.51 14.62
CA ASP A 116 0.39 -9.58 14.31
C ASP A 116 0.58 -9.88 12.81
N ILE A 117 0.57 -8.83 12.01
CA ILE A 117 0.81 -8.88 10.57
C ILE A 117 2.22 -8.38 10.30
N ARG A 118 2.99 -9.14 9.52
CA ARG A 118 4.27 -8.70 8.99
C ARG A 118 4.26 -8.77 7.47
N ILE A 119 4.64 -7.68 6.84
CA ILE A 119 4.78 -7.56 5.38
C ILE A 119 6.27 -7.39 5.07
N THR A 120 6.81 -8.28 4.25
CA THR A 120 8.22 -8.32 3.89
C THR A 120 8.36 -8.27 2.37
N PRO A 121 8.75 -7.13 1.80
CA PRO A 121 9.09 -7.06 0.38
C PRO A 121 10.39 -7.82 0.10
N TYR A 122 10.51 -8.36 -1.10
CA TYR A 122 11.74 -8.97 -1.56
C TYR A 122 11.90 -8.83 -3.07
N ARG A 123 13.12 -8.96 -3.54
CA ARG A 123 13.45 -8.94 -4.96
C ARG A 123 13.40 -10.36 -5.51
N ASP A 124 12.60 -10.58 -6.53
CA ASP A 124 12.63 -11.81 -7.31
C ASP A 124 13.41 -11.57 -8.61
N ASN A 125 14.54 -12.24 -8.73
CA ASN A 125 15.38 -12.16 -9.93
C ASN A 125 14.95 -13.26 -10.90
N VAL A 126 13.96 -12.94 -11.75
CA VAL A 126 13.57 -13.86 -12.83
C VAL A 126 14.57 -13.74 -13.98
N ASN A 127 15.41 -14.76 -14.13
CA ASN A 127 16.34 -14.87 -15.25
C ASN A 127 15.61 -15.50 -16.44
N THR A 128 15.05 -14.69 -17.34
CA THR A 128 14.30 -15.15 -18.53
C THR A 128 15.19 -15.33 -19.76
N GLY A 129 16.50 -15.43 -19.61
CA GLY A 129 17.45 -15.60 -20.72
C GLY A 129 17.62 -14.35 -21.61
N TYR A 130 16.59 -13.53 -21.78
CA TYR A 130 16.61 -12.33 -22.63
C TYR A 130 16.63 -11.01 -21.88
N SER A 131 16.21 -10.98 -20.62
CA SER A 131 16.30 -9.78 -19.77
C SER A 131 16.29 -10.17 -18.28
N ARG A 132 17.23 -9.58 -17.53
CA ARG A 132 17.18 -9.63 -16.07
C ARG A 132 16.16 -8.56 -15.61
N ARG A 133 14.90 -8.94 -15.48
CA ARG A 133 13.90 -8.08 -14.88
C ARG A 133 13.78 -8.42 -13.41
N SER A 134 14.14 -7.50 -12.57
CA SER A 134 13.92 -7.60 -11.13
C SER A 134 12.51 -7.10 -10.81
N HIS A 135 11.71 -7.94 -10.19
CA HIS A 135 10.36 -7.59 -9.74
C HIS A 135 10.32 -7.60 -8.22
N SER A 136 9.75 -6.55 -7.64
CA SER A 136 9.42 -6.59 -6.22
C SER A 136 8.24 -7.53 -6.01
N LYS A 137 8.37 -8.41 -5.02
CA LYS A 137 7.32 -9.29 -4.50
C LYS A 137 7.15 -9.05 -3.01
N VAL A 138 6.13 -9.63 -2.41
CA VAL A 138 5.88 -9.55 -0.97
C VAL A 138 5.57 -10.91 -0.38
N LYS A 139 6.10 -11.14 0.81
CA LYS A 139 5.63 -12.14 1.76
C LYS A 139 4.77 -11.44 2.80
N VAL A 140 3.72 -12.10 3.23
CA VAL A 140 2.84 -11.62 4.29
C VAL A 140 2.75 -12.73 5.31
N TYR A 141 2.91 -12.37 6.57
CA TYR A 141 2.83 -13.29 7.70
C TYR A 141 1.70 -12.81 8.62
N ALA A 142 1.02 -13.75 9.23
CA ALA A 142 0.12 -13.51 10.34
C ALA A 142 0.46 -14.50 11.46
N ASP A 143 0.58 -13.99 12.68
CA ASP A 143 0.95 -14.79 13.86
C ASP A 143 2.21 -15.68 13.61
N GLY A 144 3.21 -15.11 12.93
CA GLY A 144 4.47 -15.76 12.58
C GLY A 144 4.42 -16.72 11.39
N MET A 145 3.26 -17.06 10.85
CA MET A 145 3.10 -17.98 9.70
C MET A 145 3.00 -17.22 8.38
N GLU A 146 3.74 -17.67 7.36
CA GLU A 146 3.61 -17.11 6.01
C GLU A 146 2.25 -17.47 5.42
N LEU A 147 1.57 -16.45 4.90
CA LEU A 147 0.24 -16.61 4.30
C LEU A 147 0.35 -16.93 2.81
N ASP A 148 -0.33 -17.98 2.40
CA ASP A 148 -0.56 -18.27 0.99
C ASP A 148 -1.57 -17.30 0.38
N MET A 149 -1.51 -17.16 -0.95
CA MET A 149 -2.45 -16.33 -1.66
C MET A 149 -3.82 -17.04 -1.74
N LYS A 150 -4.88 -16.35 -1.33
CA LYS A 150 -6.23 -16.87 -1.50
C LYS A 150 -6.48 -17.22 -2.97
N PRO A 151 -6.90 -18.46 -3.27
CA PRO A 151 -7.28 -18.85 -4.61
C PRO A 151 -8.55 -18.08 -5.02
N LEU A 152 -8.37 -17.01 -5.79
CA LEU A 152 -9.46 -16.20 -6.30
C LEU A 152 -9.25 -16.00 -7.81
N LYS A 153 -10.25 -16.39 -8.59
CA LYS A 153 -10.22 -16.14 -10.03
C LYS A 153 -10.40 -14.65 -10.29
N MET A 154 -9.29 -13.98 -10.54
CA MET A 154 -9.32 -12.55 -10.86
C MET A 154 -9.90 -12.30 -12.24
N PRO A 155 -10.79 -11.30 -12.41
CA PRO A 155 -11.26 -10.87 -13.72
C PRO A 155 -10.10 -10.55 -14.66
N LYS A 156 -10.29 -10.82 -15.95
CA LYS A 156 -9.32 -10.38 -16.97
C LYS A 156 -9.31 -8.85 -17.03
N ILE A 157 -8.13 -8.30 -17.33
CA ILE A 157 -8.00 -6.88 -17.65
C ILE A 157 -8.55 -6.71 -19.07
N ASP A 158 -9.57 -5.86 -19.23
CA ASP A 158 -10.05 -5.51 -20.55
C ASP A 158 -9.06 -4.56 -21.22
N CYS A 159 -8.60 -4.94 -22.41
CA CYS A 159 -7.61 -4.20 -23.17
C CYS A 159 -8.24 -3.72 -24.48
N ARG A 160 -8.38 -2.40 -24.63
CA ARG A 160 -8.88 -1.78 -25.85
C ARG A 160 -7.76 -1.08 -26.59
N LYS A 161 -7.64 -1.35 -27.89
CA LYS A 161 -6.67 -0.68 -28.75
C LYS A 161 -7.29 0.61 -29.30
N PHE A 162 -6.62 1.72 -29.09
CA PHE A 162 -7.00 3.02 -29.63
C PHE A 162 -5.81 3.61 -30.39
N GLY A 163 -5.81 3.47 -31.70
CA GLY A 163 -4.66 3.80 -32.54
C GLY A 163 -3.42 3.00 -32.16
N LYS A 164 -2.33 3.69 -31.77
CA LYS A 164 -1.08 3.08 -31.26
C LYS A 164 -1.10 2.79 -29.75
N HIS A 165 -2.14 3.19 -29.05
CA HIS A 165 -2.24 3.07 -27.60
C HIS A 165 -3.10 1.88 -27.19
N ILE A 166 -2.72 1.22 -26.08
CA ILE A 166 -3.52 0.18 -25.44
C ILE A 166 -4.05 0.77 -24.13
N ILE A 167 -5.36 0.91 -24.05
CA ILE A 167 -6.07 1.32 -22.85
C ILE A 167 -6.44 0.05 -22.07
N LYS A 168 -6.02 -0.01 -20.80
CA LYS A 168 -6.30 -1.14 -19.91
C LYS A 168 -7.35 -0.74 -18.90
N ASP A 169 -8.46 -1.48 -18.85
CA ASP A 169 -9.49 -1.30 -17.84
C ASP A 169 -9.27 -2.28 -16.66
N TYR A 170 -8.89 -1.74 -15.52
CA TYR A 170 -8.68 -2.47 -14.30
C TYR A 170 -9.91 -2.53 -13.38
N THR A 171 -11.00 -1.83 -13.75
CA THR A 171 -12.20 -1.66 -12.92
C THR A 171 -12.76 -2.99 -12.38
N PRO A 172 -12.92 -4.06 -13.19
CA PRO A 172 -13.44 -5.32 -12.69
C PRO A 172 -12.55 -5.95 -11.61
N ARG A 173 -11.21 -5.87 -11.78
CA ARG A 173 -10.25 -6.36 -10.78
C ARG A 173 -10.31 -5.56 -9.49
N ILE A 174 -10.38 -4.24 -9.62
CA ILE A 174 -10.43 -3.33 -8.48
C ILE A 174 -11.68 -3.62 -7.65
N ARG A 175 -12.85 -3.73 -8.25
CA ARG A 175 -14.10 -4.08 -7.56
C ARG A 175 -14.00 -5.42 -6.82
N THR A 176 -13.36 -6.41 -7.43
CA THR A 176 -13.13 -7.71 -6.78
C THR A 176 -12.25 -7.55 -5.54
N ILE A 177 -11.18 -6.78 -5.63
CA ILE A 177 -10.28 -6.52 -4.50
C ILE A 177 -10.97 -5.68 -3.42
N GLU A 178 -11.78 -4.66 -3.79
CA GLU A 178 -12.59 -3.88 -2.85
C GLU A 178 -13.52 -4.81 -2.04
N GLY A 179 -14.18 -5.77 -2.69
CA GLY A 179 -15.01 -6.75 -1.98
C GLY A 179 -14.24 -7.68 -1.04
N VAL A 180 -12.96 -7.94 -1.31
CA VAL A 180 -12.09 -8.67 -0.37
C VAL A 180 -11.70 -7.76 0.80
N ILE A 181 -11.36 -6.50 0.54
CA ILE A 181 -11.03 -5.51 1.57
C ILE A 181 -12.20 -5.32 2.52
N ASP A 182 -13.42 -5.18 2.01
CA ASP A 182 -14.62 -5.03 2.85
C ASP A 182 -14.76 -6.19 3.86
N LYS A 183 -14.48 -7.42 3.42
CA LYS A 183 -14.49 -8.60 4.30
C LYS A 183 -13.39 -8.57 5.36
N ILE A 184 -12.20 -8.11 5.00
CA ILE A 184 -11.09 -7.93 5.94
C ILE A 184 -11.46 -6.84 6.97
N LEU A 185 -11.95 -5.68 6.51
CA LEU A 185 -12.34 -4.57 7.36
C LEU A 185 -13.49 -4.93 8.32
N ALA A 186 -14.47 -5.71 7.86
CA ALA A 186 -15.53 -6.24 8.73
C ALA A 186 -14.97 -7.10 9.87
N ARG A 187 -13.94 -7.93 9.57
CA ARG A 187 -13.30 -8.80 10.59
C ARG A 187 -12.46 -8.01 11.62
N ILE A 188 -11.89 -6.88 11.24
CA ILE A 188 -11.19 -5.99 12.18
C ILE A 188 -12.12 -4.95 12.84
N GLY A 189 -13.44 -5.07 12.65
CA GLY A 189 -14.44 -4.22 13.29
C GLY A 189 -14.53 -2.80 12.69
N LYS A 190 -14.07 -2.63 11.45
CA LYS A 190 -14.15 -1.33 10.74
C LYS A 190 -15.13 -1.40 9.59
N SER A 191 -15.99 -0.39 9.49
CA SER A 191 -16.90 -0.23 8.34
C SER A 191 -16.18 0.44 7.18
N SER A 192 -16.28 -0.15 5.98
CA SER A 192 -15.73 0.38 4.74
C SER A 192 -16.30 1.75 4.32
N THR A 193 -17.39 2.18 4.97
CA THR A 193 -18.12 3.43 4.65
C THR A 193 -17.29 4.70 4.89
N GLN A 194 -16.22 4.64 5.69
CA GLN A 194 -15.35 5.80 5.92
C GLN A 194 -14.38 6.11 4.78
N ALA A 195 -14.14 5.16 3.88
CA ALA A 195 -13.19 5.33 2.76
C ALA A 195 -13.74 6.13 1.57
N ARG A 196 -15.01 6.54 1.59
CA ARG A 196 -15.70 7.14 0.43
C ARG A 196 -16.05 8.62 0.56
N LYS A 197 -15.52 9.35 1.51
CA LYS A 197 -15.67 10.82 1.48
C LYS A 197 -14.82 11.38 0.34
N GLN A 198 -15.44 11.57 -0.82
CA GLN A 198 -14.88 12.40 -1.88
C GLN A 198 -14.77 13.83 -1.37
N PRO A 199 -13.63 14.51 -1.52
CA PRO A 199 -13.61 15.96 -1.37
C PRO A 199 -14.50 16.56 -2.47
N LYS A 200 -15.44 17.39 -2.06
CA LYS A 200 -16.19 18.27 -2.96
C LYS A 200 -15.27 19.29 -3.62
#